data_11fb030d0cf9c4a40247b0e1c349cd6c
#
_entry.id   11fb030d0cf9c4a40247b0e1c349cd6c
#
_cell.length_a   1.000
_cell.length_b   1.000
_cell.length_c   1.000
_cell.angle_alpha   90.00
_cell.angle_beta   90.00
_cell.angle_gamma   90.00
#
_symmetry.space_group_name_H-M   'P 1'
#
loop_
_entity.id
_entity.type
_entity.pdbx_description
1 polymer ?
#
loop_
_entity_poly.entity_id
_entity_poly.type
_entity_poly.pdbx_seq_one_letter_code
_entity_poly.pdbx_strand_id
1 'polypeptide(L)'
;MANLYTKTGDKGQTSLVGGSRVSKSSLRVECYGTIDEANSMLGLAYAQTDREYIRTTVHRIQGRLFALGAELASDEQGAAGL
;
A
#
# COMPACT_ATOMS: atom_id res chain seq x y z
N MET A 1 -8.99 -8.44 -4.24
CA MET A 1 -8.03 -7.90 -3.27
C MET A 1 -8.25 -8.52 -1.92
N ALA A 2 -7.18 -8.83 -1.23
CA ALA A 2 -7.32 -9.32 0.13
C ALA A 2 -8.09 -8.31 0.97
N ASN A 3 -9.02 -8.79 1.73
CA ASN A 3 -9.79 -7.91 2.58
C ASN A 3 -9.02 -7.65 3.87
N LEU A 4 -8.40 -6.50 3.94
CA LEU A 4 -7.66 -6.07 5.12
C LEU A 4 -8.57 -5.37 6.12
N TYR A 5 -9.80 -5.78 6.13
CA TYR A 5 -10.80 -5.23 7.00
C TYR A 5 -10.43 -5.45 8.47
N THR A 6 -10.41 -4.38 9.24
CA THR A 6 -10.21 -4.42 10.68
C THR A 6 -11.33 -3.66 11.36
N LYS A 7 -11.70 -4.08 12.55
CA LYS A 7 -12.76 -3.40 13.28
C LYS A 7 -12.39 -1.97 13.65
N THR A 8 -11.11 -1.67 13.72
CA THR A 8 -10.62 -0.33 14.01
C THR A 8 -11.08 0.68 12.97
N GLY A 9 -11.26 0.26 11.71
CA GLY A 9 -11.69 1.11 10.63
C GLY A 9 -13.20 1.27 10.47
N ASP A 10 -14.02 0.58 11.27
CA ASP A 10 -15.47 0.49 11.07
C ASP A 10 -16.22 1.79 11.31
N LYS A 11 -15.61 2.76 11.97
CA LYS A 11 -16.21 4.05 12.28
C LYS A 11 -15.91 5.12 11.23
N GLY A 12 -15.51 4.74 10.04
CA GLY A 12 -15.17 5.68 8.98
C GLY A 12 -13.79 6.29 9.10
N GLN A 13 -12.98 5.76 9.99
CA GLN A 13 -11.61 6.20 10.20
C GLN A 13 -10.65 5.01 10.19
N THR A 14 -9.42 5.28 9.87
CA THR A 14 -8.34 4.30 9.93
C THR A 14 -7.13 4.94 10.60
N SER A 15 -6.17 4.14 11.02
CA SER A 15 -4.95 4.64 11.63
C SER A 15 -3.82 4.65 10.63
N LEU A 16 -3.02 5.72 10.64
CA LEU A 16 -1.75 5.75 9.94
C LEU A 16 -0.68 5.07 10.79
N VAL A 17 0.42 4.68 10.14
CA VAL A 17 1.62 4.23 10.85
C VAL A 17 2.09 5.41 11.72
N GLY A 18 2.24 5.18 13.01
CA GLY A 18 2.53 6.24 13.97
C GLY A 18 1.37 6.56 14.89
N GLY A 19 0.17 6.04 14.57
CA GLY A 19 -0.99 6.12 15.45
C GLY A 19 -1.98 7.22 15.15
N SER A 20 -1.66 8.16 14.25
CA SER A 20 -2.60 9.20 13.85
C SER A 20 -3.80 8.59 13.13
N ARG A 21 -4.98 9.07 13.43
CA ARG A 21 -6.19 8.59 12.79
C ARG A 21 -6.70 9.62 11.80
N VAL A 22 -7.15 9.11 10.65
CA VAL A 22 -7.69 9.94 9.57
C VAL A 22 -8.97 9.32 9.06
N SER A 23 -9.77 10.13 8.36
CA SER A 23 -10.96 9.63 7.70
C SER A 23 -10.57 8.65 6.59
N LYS A 24 -11.33 7.56 6.44
CA LYS A 24 -11.15 6.61 5.35
C LYS A 24 -11.36 7.24 3.98
N SER A 25 -12.08 8.35 3.92
CA SER A 25 -12.33 9.06 2.66
C SER A 25 -11.27 10.12 2.36
N SER A 26 -10.22 10.24 3.18
CA SER A 26 -9.16 11.19 2.91
C SER A 26 -8.40 10.80 1.65
N LEU A 27 -7.88 11.80 0.95
CA LEU A 27 -7.11 11.57 -0.27
C LEU A 27 -5.91 10.66 -0.01
N ARG A 28 -5.27 10.82 1.15
CA ARG A 28 -4.12 10.00 1.52
C ARG A 28 -4.51 8.51 1.60
N VAL A 29 -5.64 8.21 2.22
CA VAL A 29 -6.14 6.83 2.31
C VAL A 29 -6.45 6.27 0.94
N GLU A 30 -7.09 7.06 0.08
CA GLU A 30 -7.36 6.63 -1.29
C GLU A 30 -6.08 6.36 -2.06
N CYS A 31 -5.07 7.20 -1.89
CA CYS A 31 -3.80 7.02 -2.59
C CYS A 31 -3.11 5.71 -2.20
N TYR A 32 -2.94 5.43 -0.92
CA TYR A 32 -2.24 4.20 -0.57
C TYR A 32 -3.09 2.95 -0.88
N GLY A 33 -4.42 3.08 -0.84
CA GLY A 33 -5.30 2.00 -1.26
C GLY A 33 -5.14 1.68 -2.75
N THR A 34 -5.03 2.71 -3.58
CA THR A 34 -4.80 2.54 -5.02
C THR A 34 -3.43 1.90 -5.28
N ILE A 35 -2.42 2.31 -4.54
CA ILE A 35 -1.08 1.74 -4.66
C ILE A 35 -1.09 0.26 -4.28
N ASP A 36 -1.81 -0.10 -3.23
CA ASP A 36 -1.94 -1.48 -2.81
C ASP A 36 -2.60 -2.34 -3.89
N GLU A 37 -3.66 -1.82 -4.52
CA GLU A 37 -4.31 -2.51 -5.65
C GLU A 37 -3.35 -2.69 -6.83
N ALA A 38 -2.59 -1.65 -7.17
CA ALA A 38 -1.63 -1.71 -8.25
C ALA A 38 -0.56 -2.77 -7.96
N ASN A 39 -0.07 -2.85 -6.73
CA ASN A 39 0.90 -3.86 -6.33
C ASN A 39 0.32 -5.27 -6.45
N SER A 40 -0.94 -5.45 -6.09
CA SER A 40 -1.60 -6.75 -6.22
C SER A 40 -1.70 -7.18 -7.68
N MET A 41 -2.03 -6.26 -8.57
CA MET A 41 -2.09 -6.55 -10.00
C MET A 41 -0.71 -6.88 -10.59
N LEU A 42 0.32 -6.17 -10.15
CA LEU A 42 1.69 -6.50 -10.55
C LEU A 42 2.10 -7.90 -10.05
N GLY A 43 1.63 -8.28 -8.87
CA GLY A 43 1.85 -9.62 -8.35
C GLY A 43 1.25 -10.70 -9.23
N LEU A 44 0.06 -10.45 -9.78
CA LEU A 44 -0.55 -11.36 -10.74
C LEU A 44 0.27 -11.48 -12.00
N ALA A 45 0.75 -10.36 -12.53
CA ALA A 45 1.59 -10.37 -13.73
C ALA A 45 2.89 -11.14 -13.47
N TYR A 46 3.50 -10.93 -12.32
CA TYR A 46 4.71 -11.65 -11.92
C TYR A 46 4.48 -13.17 -11.91
N ALA A 47 3.34 -13.59 -11.37
CA ALA A 47 3.01 -14.99 -11.25
C ALA A 47 2.74 -15.66 -12.61
N GLN A 48 2.35 -14.88 -13.61
CA GLN A 48 1.95 -15.40 -14.90
C GLN A 48 3.03 -15.35 -15.96
N THR A 49 4.15 -14.70 -15.70
CA THR A 49 5.24 -14.62 -16.65
C THR A 49 6.44 -15.45 -16.16
N ASP A 50 7.11 -16.11 -17.10
CA ASP A 50 8.37 -16.79 -16.84
C ASP A 50 9.57 -16.02 -17.38
N ARG A 51 9.34 -14.85 -17.97
CA ARG A 51 10.42 -14.02 -18.52
C ARG A 51 11.16 -13.34 -17.38
N GLU A 52 12.43 -13.66 -17.25
CA GLU A 52 13.26 -13.15 -16.16
C GLU A 52 13.31 -11.62 -16.13
N TYR A 53 13.44 -11.00 -17.29
CA TYR A 53 13.48 -9.54 -17.38
C TYR A 53 12.20 -8.91 -16.82
N ILE A 54 11.05 -9.47 -17.20
CA ILE A 54 9.75 -8.95 -16.74
C ILE A 54 9.60 -9.16 -15.24
N ARG A 55 9.96 -10.35 -14.76
CA ARG A 55 9.86 -10.66 -13.32
C ARG A 55 10.74 -9.71 -12.51
N THR A 56 11.96 -9.48 -12.92
CA THR A 56 12.88 -8.58 -12.23
C THR A 56 12.35 -7.15 -12.22
N THR A 57 11.84 -6.68 -13.36
CA THR A 57 11.31 -5.31 -13.48
C THR A 57 10.08 -5.12 -12.60
N VAL A 58 9.14 -6.07 -12.65
CA VAL A 58 7.92 -6.01 -11.84
C VAL A 58 8.27 -6.01 -10.35
N HIS A 59 9.18 -6.88 -9.94
CA HIS A 59 9.58 -6.97 -8.54
C HIS A 59 10.17 -5.65 -8.04
N ARG A 60 11.00 -5.02 -8.87
CA ARG A 60 11.60 -3.72 -8.52
C ARG A 60 10.54 -2.63 -8.37
N ILE A 61 9.56 -2.61 -9.28
CA ILE A 61 8.46 -1.64 -9.22
C ILE A 61 7.63 -1.88 -7.97
N GLN A 62 7.32 -3.13 -7.65
CA GLN A 62 6.56 -3.46 -6.45
C GLN A 62 7.26 -2.94 -5.19
N GLY A 63 8.58 -3.09 -5.13
CA GLY A 63 9.35 -2.60 -3.98
C GLY A 63 9.23 -1.09 -3.82
N ARG A 64 9.28 -0.35 -4.91
CA ARG A 64 9.11 1.10 -4.88
C ARG A 64 7.71 1.53 -4.52
N LEU A 65 6.71 0.85 -5.04
CA LEU A 65 5.32 1.12 -4.69
C LEU A 65 5.03 0.80 -3.23
N PHE A 66 5.62 -0.27 -2.73
CA PHE A 66 5.49 -0.62 -1.32
C PHE A 66 6.05 0.49 -0.42
N ALA A 67 7.23 1.01 -0.75
CA ALA A 67 7.86 2.08 0.01
C ALA A 67 7.01 3.36 -0.03
N LEU A 68 6.49 3.71 -1.21
CA LEU A 68 5.62 4.88 -1.37
C LEU A 68 4.33 4.70 -0.58
N GLY A 69 3.72 3.53 -0.65
CA GLY A 69 2.51 3.23 0.09
C GLY A 69 2.71 3.34 1.60
N ALA A 70 3.84 2.84 2.09
CA ALA A 70 4.18 2.92 3.51
C ALA A 70 4.33 4.39 3.95
N GLU A 71 4.95 5.22 3.12
CA GLU A 71 5.10 6.63 3.42
C GLU A 71 3.76 7.36 3.44
N LEU A 72 2.89 7.07 2.48
CA LEU A 72 1.55 7.66 2.43
C LEU A 72 0.68 7.20 3.60
N ALA A 73 0.89 5.99 4.10
CA ALA A 73 0.12 5.44 5.21
C ALA A 73 0.65 5.87 6.57
N SER A 74 1.74 6.64 6.61
CA SER A 74 2.40 7.03 7.86
C SER A 74 2.18 8.50 8.15
N ASP A 75 2.09 8.86 9.43
CA ASP A 75 2.23 10.26 9.86
C ASP A 75 3.72 10.61 9.93
N GLU A 76 4.05 11.85 10.25
CA GLU A 76 5.44 12.29 10.31
C GLU A 76 6.29 11.43 11.22
N GLN A 77 5.76 11.05 12.37
CA GLN A 77 6.48 10.23 13.34
C GLN A 77 6.70 8.82 12.83
N GLY A 78 5.68 8.23 12.21
CA GLY A 78 5.80 6.90 11.61
C GLY A 78 6.74 6.90 10.42
N ALA A 79 6.70 7.94 9.58
CA ALA A 79 7.57 8.06 8.42
C ALA A 79 9.03 8.21 8.81
N ALA A 80 9.33 8.88 9.93
CA ALA A 80 10.70 9.03 10.41
C ALA A 80 11.35 7.68 10.75
N GLY A 81 10.56 6.64 11.01
CA GLY A 81 11.06 5.30 11.27
C GLY A 81 11.26 4.45 10.02
N LEU A 82 10.90 4.96 8.87
CA LEU A 82 11.08 4.23 7.62
C LEU A 82 12.47 4.46 7.08
#